data_4f827147110fe36e35a9b8840f89da14
#
_entry.id   4f827147110fe36e35a9b8840f89da14
#
_cell.length_a   1.000
_cell.length_b   1.000
_cell.length_c   1.000
_cell.angle_alpha   90.00
_cell.angle_beta   90.00
_cell.angle_gamma   90.00
#
_symmetry.space_group_name_H-M   'P 1'
#
loop_
_entity.id
_entity.type
_entity.pdbx_description
1 polymer ?
#
loop_
_entity_poly.entity_id
_entity_poly.type
_entity_poly.pdbx_seq_one_letter_code
_entity_poly.pdbx_strand_id
1 'polypeptide(L)'
;MKTTLPRLSVLALALSLSAGMAMAANQSQNDVTTNSYWWPEQLDLSPLRQHGVASNPYGENYNYAKEFNSLDLDAVKLDLRKVLTESQDWWPADYGHYGPFFVRMAWHSAGVYRIFDGRGGANGGQQRFEPLNSWPDNVNLDKARRLLWPVKQKYGSKISWADLMVLAGTVAMEDMGFKTFGFAGGRTDDWEAERVNWGSEKQWLDSKRRSSGWAGRRWGSS
;
A
#
# COMPACT_ATOMS: atom_id res chain seq x y z
N MET A 1 -38.80 -43.78 -48.80
CA MET A 1 -37.55 -43.45 -48.12
C MET A 1 -37.88 -42.47 -47.01
N LYS A 2 -37.83 -42.96 -45.72
CA LYS A 2 -38.09 -42.10 -44.53
C LYS A 2 -36.73 -41.64 -44.03
N THR A 3 -36.45 -40.36 -44.11
CA THR A 3 -35.26 -39.75 -43.60
C THR A 3 -35.46 -39.44 -42.09
N THR A 4 -34.78 -40.22 -41.28
CA THR A 4 -34.68 -39.97 -39.80
C THR A 4 -33.61 -38.91 -39.59
N LEU A 5 -33.99 -37.72 -39.16
CA LEU A 5 -33.07 -36.69 -38.65
C LEU A 5 -32.48 -37.14 -37.29
N PRO A 6 -31.19 -36.94 -37.05
CA PRO A 6 -30.56 -37.44 -35.84
C PRO A 6 -30.99 -36.62 -34.63
N ARG A 7 -31.52 -37.30 -33.63
CA ARG A 7 -31.93 -36.74 -32.33
C ARG A 7 -30.81 -36.14 -31.49
N LEU A 8 -29.55 -36.20 -31.97
CA LEU A 8 -28.38 -35.72 -31.27
C LEU A 8 -28.22 -34.18 -31.30
N SER A 9 -28.77 -33.51 -32.33
CA SER A 9 -28.61 -32.05 -32.47
C SER A 9 -29.46 -31.24 -31.50
N VAL A 10 -30.59 -31.79 -31.05
CA VAL A 10 -31.48 -31.06 -30.10
C VAL A 10 -30.95 -31.14 -28.67
N LEU A 11 -30.28 -32.22 -28.27
CA LEU A 11 -29.67 -32.36 -26.97
C LEU A 11 -28.45 -31.46 -26.80
N ALA A 12 -27.64 -31.27 -27.85
CA ALA A 12 -26.47 -30.40 -27.79
C ALA A 12 -26.85 -28.91 -27.67
N LEU A 13 -27.98 -28.51 -28.34
CA LEU A 13 -28.46 -27.14 -28.24
C LEU A 13 -29.10 -26.84 -26.88
N ALA A 14 -29.78 -27.82 -26.26
CA ALA A 14 -30.34 -27.67 -24.94
C ALA A 14 -29.30 -27.60 -23.81
N LEU A 15 -28.17 -28.30 -23.97
CA LEU A 15 -27.05 -28.27 -23.03
C LEU A 15 -26.25 -26.95 -23.13
N SER A 16 -26.12 -26.35 -24.32
CA SER A 16 -25.44 -25.07 -24.46
C SER A 16 -26.29 -23.89 -23.94
N LEU A 17 -27.60 -23.96 -24.02
CA LEU A 17 -28.49 -22.94 -23.41
C LEU A 17 -28.52 -23.08 -21.88
N SER A 18 -28.48 -24.29 -21.35
CA SER A 18 -28.47 -24.49 -19.88
C SER A 18 -27.16 -24.09 -19.21
N ALA A 19 -26.00 -24.25 -19.92
CA ALA A 19 -24.69 -23.78 -19.43
C ALA A 19 -24.61 -22.24 -19.41
N GLY A 20 -25.20 -21.57 -20.40
CA GLY A 20 -25.27 -20.10 -20.42
C GLY A 20 -26.16 -19.52 -19.31
N MET A 21 -27.27 -20.19 -18.97
CA MET A 21 -28.13 -19.77 -17.86
C MET A 21 -27.56 -20.09 -16.47
N ALA A 22 -26.74 -21.14 -16.35
CA ALA A 22 -26.11 -21.49 -15.08
C ALA A 22 -24.99 -20.52 -14.68
N MET A 23 -24.33 -19.88 -15.64
CA MET A 23 -23.34 -18.83 -15.34
C MET A 23 -23.98 -17.50 -14.93
N ALA A 24 -25.21 -17.24 -15.37
CA ALA A 24 -25.95 -16.03 -14.97
C ALA A 24 -26.64 -16.15 -13.58
N ALA A 25 -26.84 -17.38 -13.09
CA ALA A 25 -27.62 -17.61 -11.87
C ALA A 25 -26.80 -17.69 -10.58
N ASN A 26 -25.47 -17.56 -10.66
CA ASN A 26 -24.59 -17.69 -9.49
C ASN A 26 -24.00 -16.36 -9.00
N GLN A 27 -24.60 -15.23 -9.40
CA GLN A 27 -24.34 -13.95 -8.74
C GLN A 27 -25.26 -13.91 -7.51
N SER A 28 -24.67 -13.93 -6.33
CA SER A 28 -25.41 -13.74 -5.08
C SER A 28 -26.20 -12.43 -5.18
N GLN A 29 -27.46 -12.44 -4.79
CA GLN A 29 -28.37 -11.27 -4.87
C GLN A 29 -27.89 -10.05 -4.07
N ASN A 30 -26.72 -10.11 -3.45
CA ASN A 30 -26.12 -9.04 -2.64
C ASN A 30 -24.88 -8.41 -3.26
N ASP A 31 -24.40 -8.87 -4.43
CA ASP A 31 -23.26 -8.24 -5.08
C ASP A 31 -23.73 -6.98 -5.82
N VAL A 32 -23.25 -5.84 -5.35
CA VAL A 32 -23.45 -4.55 -6.05
C VAL A 32 -22.87 -4.66 -7.45
N THR A 33 -23.74 -4.65 -8.45
CA THR A 33 -23.37 -4.71 -9.87
C THR A 33 -22.51 -3.50 -10.22
N THR A 34 -21.30 -3.71 -10.71
CA THR A 34 -20.38 -2.65 -11.07
C THR A 34 -20.70 -2.07 -12.46
N ASN A 35 -20.19 -0.88 -12.77
CA ASN A 35 -20.30 -0.32 -14.11
C ASN A 35 -19.70 -1.22 -15.19
N SER A 36 -18.62 -1.96 -14.89
CA SER A 36 -18.02 -2.92 -15.81
C SER A 36 -18.91 -4.12 -16.15
N TYR A 37 -19.92 -4.41 -15.32
CA TYR A 37 -20.95 -5.42 -15.64
C TYR A 37 -21.90 -4.94 -16.73
N TRP A 38 -22.36 -3.67 -16.62
CA TRP A 38 -23.32 -3.09 -17.55
C TRP A 38 -22.64 -2.54 -18.81
N TRP A 39 -21.44 -2.00 -18.65
CA TRP A 39 -20.64 -1.36 -19.70
C TRP A 39 -19.19 -1.78 -19.56
N PRO A 40 -18.81 -2.95 -20.09
CA PRO A 40 -17.45 -3.50 -19.91
C PRO A 40 -16.33 -2.57 -20.39
N GLU A 41 -16.61 -1.69 -21.34
CA GLU A 41 -15.65 -0.75 -21.91
C GLU A 41 -15.67 0.64 -21.23
N GLN A 42 -16.49 0.79 -20.19
CA GLN A 42 -16.57 2.05 -19.45
C GLN A 42 -15.50 2.14 -18.38
N LEU A 43 -15.33 3.34 -17.86
CA LEU A 43 -14.38 3.64 -16.79
C LEU A 43 -14.56 2.71 -15.59
N ASP A 44 -13.48 2.08 -15.15
CA ASP A 44 -13.49 1.30 -13.91
C ASP A 44 -13.61 2.24 -12.70
N LEU A 45 -14.74 2.17 -12.00
CA LEU A 45 -15.02 2.93 -10.79
C LEU A 45 -14.75 2.12 -9.49
N SER A 46 -14.18 0.92 -9.59
CA SER A 46 -13.85 0.11 -8.42
C SER A 46 -12.90 0.83 -7.45
N PRO A 47 -11.94 1.67 -7.90
CA PRO A 47 -11.09 2.45 -7.00
C PRO A 47 -11.85 3.38 -6.06
N LEU A 48 -13.05 3.82 -6.41
CA LEU A 48 -13.89 4.68 -5.55
C LEU A 48 -14.51 3.92 -4.37
N ARG A 49 -14.45 2.60 -4.36
CA ARG A 49 -15.04 1.73 -3.34
C ARG A 49 -14.00 1.02 -2.48
N GLN A 50 -12.73 1.32 -2.70
CA GLN A 50 -11.64 0.77 -1.91
C GLN A 50 -11.66 1.35 -0.50
N HIS A 51 -11.05 0.61 0.41
CA HIS A 51 -10.89 1.03 1.80
C HIS A 51 -12.22 1.30 2.52
N GLY A 52 -13.27 0.60 2.10
CA GLY A 52 -14.57 0.65 2.78
C GLY A 52 -14.46 0.23 4.25
N VAL A 53 -15.40 0.69 5.08
CA VAL A 53 -15.45 0.39 6.52
C VAL A 53 -15.43 -1.11 6.81
N ALA A 54 -16.01 -1.91 5.91
CA ALA A 54 -16.06 -3.37 6.03
C ALA A 54 -14.67 -4.04 5.99
N SER A 55 -13.66 -3.43 5.37
CA SER A 55 -12.29 -3.95 5.34
C SER A 55 -11.48 -3.63 6.60
N ASN A 56 -11.99 -2.76 7.47
CA ASN A 56 -11.31 -2.36 8.69
C ASN A 56 -11.41 -3.45 9.78
N PRO A 57 -10.30 -4.10 10.18
CA PRO A 57 -10.29 -5.16 11.18
C PRO A 57 -10.67 -4.69 12.59
N TYR A 58 -10.65 -3.38 12.85
CA TYR A 58 -11.08 -2.80 14.13
C TYR A 58 -12.59 -2.54 14.21
N GLY A 59 -13.32 -2.76 13.09
CA GLY A 59 -14.77 -2.59 13.01
C GLY A 59 -15.21 -1.13 12.79
N GLU A 60 -16.52 -0.97 12.62
CA GLU A 60 -17.14 0.30 12.21
C GLU A 60 -17.02 1.43 13.24
N ASN A 61 -16.93 1.09 14.52
CA ASN A 61 -16.87 2.06 15.62
C ASN A 61 -15.45 2.55 15.93
N TYR A 62 -14.45 2.05 15.21
CA TYR A 62 -13.07 2.45 15.41
C TYR A 62 -12.85 3.89 14.93
N ASN A 63 -12.30 4.73 15.81
CA ASN A 63 -11.96 6.11 15.50
C ASN A 63 -10.47 6.35 15.82
N TYR A 64 -9.67 6.38 14.78
CA TYR A 64 -8.23 6.52 14.91
C TYR A 64 -7.82 7.84 15.59
N ALA A 65 -8.47 8.95 15.30
CA ALA A 65 -8.16 10.23 15.93
C ALA A 65 -8.33 10.17 17.47
N LYS A 66 -9.37 9.48 17.94
CA LYS A 66 -9.59 9.25 19.38
C LYS A 66 -8.50 8.36 19.98
N GLU A 67 -8.14 7.29 19.29
CA GLU A 67 -7.07 6.38 19.74
C GLU A 67 -5.72 7.10 19.78
N PHE A 68 -5.37 7.84 18.72
CA PHE A 68 -4.13 8.59 18.64
C PHE A 68 -4.04 9.67 19.72
N ASN A 69 -5.12 10.38 20.02
CA ASN A 69 -5.15 11.40 21.08
C ASN A 69 -4.94 10.81 22.49
N SER A 70 -5.11 9.51 22.66
CA SER A 70 -4.81 8.80 23.92
C SER A 70 -3.35 8.34 24.03
N LEU A 71 -2.55 8.56 22.97
CA LEU A 71 -1.17 8.08 22.86
C LEU A 71 -0.21 9.05 23.59
N ASP A 72 0.69 8.50 24.37
CA ASP A 72 1.88 9.22 24.84
C ASP A 72 2.94 9.25 23.74
N LEU A 73 2.96 10.36 23.00
CA LEU A 73 3.85 10.51 21.84
C LEU A 73 5.33 10.57 22.25
N ASP A 74 5.65 11.11 23.41
CA ASP A 74 7.03 11.18 23.92
C ASP A 74 7.54 9.79 24.27
N ALA A 75 6.70 8.95 24.86
CA ALA A 75 7.04 7.54 25.08
C ALA A 75 7.30 6.78 23.78
N VAL A 76 6.49 7.02 22.74
CA VAL A 76 6.74 6.45 21.40
C VAL A 76 8.07 6.91 20.82
N LYS A 77 8.38 8.20 20.93
CA LYS A 77 9.67 8.76 20.47
C LYS A 77 10.86 8.14 21.21
N LEU A 78 10.73 7.89 22.50
CA LEU A 78 11.78 7.21 23.28
C LEU A 78 12.02 5.77 22.80
N ASP A 79 10.94 5.02 22.54
CA ASP A 79 11.06 3.66 22.02
C ASP A 79 11.65 3.65 20.61
N LEU A 80 11.28 4.61 19.77
CA LEU A 80 11.87 4.77 18.45
C LEU A 80 13.38 5.05 18.51
N ARG A 81 13.84 5.91 19.44
CA ARG A 81 15.28 6.16 19.62
C ARG A 81 16.05 4.90 20.03
N LYS A 82 15.45 4.04 20.84
CA LYS A 82 16.05 2.72 21.15
C LYS A 82 16.17 1.88 19.89
N VAL A 83 15.10 1.77 19.08
CA VAL A 83 15.16 1.02 17.84
C VAL A 83 16.21 1.58 16.89
N LEU A 84 16.40 2.91 16.83
CA LEU A 84 17.40 3.54 15.96
C LEU A 84 18.84 3.12 16.29
N THR A 85 19.15 2.85 17.55
CA THR A 85 20.53 2.63 18.04
C THR A 85 20.81 1.19 18.45
N GLU A 86 19.80 0.35 18.58
CA GLU A 86 19.95 -1.07 18.95
C GLU A 86 20.06 -1.94 17.69
N SER A 87 21.30 -2.18 17.27
CA SER A 87 21.59 -3.03 16.11
C SER A 87 21.08 -4.45 16.28
N GLN A 88 20.43 -4.99 15.27
CA GLN A 88 19.89 -6.35 15.26
C GLN A 88 20.77 -7.28 14.41
N ASP A 89 21.08 -8.48 14.91
CA ASP A 89 21.92 -9.45 14.21
C ASP A 89 21.36 -9.83 12.83
N TRP A 90 20.05 -9.92 12.70
CA TRP A 90 19.40 -10.29 11.45
C TRP A 90 19.39 -9.16 10.40
N TRP A 91 19.64 -7.92 10.82
CA TRP A 91 19.78 -6.74 9.97
C TRP A 91 20.65 -5.71 10.68
N PRO A 92 21.97 -5.86 10.63
CA PRO A 92 22.90 -4.97 11.34
C PRO A 92 22.75 -3.51 10.89
N ALA A 93 22.86 -2.61 11.85
CA ALA A 93 22.80 -1.18 11.60
C ALA A 93 24.12 -0.67 11.00
N ASP A 94 24.02 0.12 9.93
CA ASP A 94 25.18 0.79 9.34
C ASP A 94 25.76 1.78 10.36
N TYR A 95 27.03 1.60 10.69
CA TYR A 95 27.70 2.43 11.72
C TYR A 95 26.94 2.50 13.06
N GLY A 96 26.14 1.47 13.36
CA GLY A 96 25.40 1.37 14.63
C GLY A 96 24.11 2.20 14.70
N HIS A 97 23.60 2.72 13.56
CA HIS A 97 22.43 3.58 13.56
C HIS A 97 21.53 3.36 12.34
N TYR A 98 20.22 3.14 12.56
CA TYR A 98 19.24 2.96 11.48
C TYR A 98 18.65 4.27 10.94
N GLY A 99 19.10 5.43 11.36
CA GLY A 99 18.53 6.73 11.01
C GLY A 99 18.34 6.96 9.52
N PRO A 100 19.40 6.85 8.68
CA PRO A 100 19.26 7.02 7.23
C PRO A 100 18.25 6.05 6.61
N PHE A 101 18.17 4.84 7.14
CA PHE A 101 17.23 3.81 6.68
C PHE A 101 15.78 4.18 7.00
N PHE A 102 15.50 4.74 8.18
CA PHE A 102 14.18 5.20 8.55
C PHE A 102 13.79 6.51 7.85
N VAL A 103 14.72 7.41 7.63
CA VAL A 103 14.49 8.61 6.80
C VAL A 103 14.09 8.20 5.39
N ARG A 104 14.82 7.24 4.79
CA ARG A 104 14.48 6.71 3.48
C ARG A 104 13.09 6.07 3.46
N MET A 105 12.73 5.28 4.47
CA MET A 105 11.41 4.68 4.59
C MET A 105 10.30 5.74 4.64
N ALA A 106 10.46 6.77 5.48
CA ALA A 106 9.50 7.85 5.60
C ALA A 106 9.35 8.65 4.29
N TRP A 107 10.47 8.96 3.65
CA TRP A 107 10.48 9.63 2.35
C TRP A 107 9.73 8.83 1.28
N HIS A 108 10.02 7.54 1.17
CA HIS A 108 9.38 6.66 0.18
C HIS A 108 7.91 6.35 0.53
N SER A 109 7.53 6.50 1.79
CA SER A 109 6.12 6.46 2.20
C SER A 109 5.35 7.70 1.72
N ALA A 110 5.97 8.88 1.80
CA ALA A 110 5.36 10.15 1.40
C ALA A 110 5.48 10.45 -0.11
N GLY A 111 6.58 10.03 -0.72
CA GLY A 111 6.96 10.40 -2.10
C GLY A 111 6.11 9.81 -3.21
N VAL A 112 5.15 8.95 -2.89
CA VAL A 112 4.18 8.40 -3.83
C VAL A 112 2.97 9.32 -4.06
N TYR A 113 2.96 10.51 -3.45
CA TYR A 113 1.87 11.48 -3.61
C TYR A 113 1.73 11.94 -5.06
N ARG A 114 0.51 11.94 -5.56
CA ARG A 114 0.13 12.32 -6.93
C ARG A 114 -0.58 13.67 -6.90
N ILE A 115 0.05 14.69 -7.44
CA ILE A 115 -0.48 16.05 -7.42
C ILE A 115 -1.71 16.27 -8.30
N PHE A 116 -1.93 15.41 -9.31
CA PHE A 116 -3.04 15.58 -10.26
C PHE A 116 -4.38 15.01 -9.76
N ASP A 117 -4.36 14.05 -8.83
CA ASP A 117 -5.57 13.46 -8.27
C ASP A 117 -5.59 13.37 -6.73
N GLY A 118 -4.49 13.80 -6.08
CA GLY A 118 -4.37 13.84 -4.63
C GLY A 118 -4.22 12.47 -3.96
N ARG A 119 -4.00 11.39 -4.72
CA ARG A 119 -3.83 10.05 -4.18
C ARG A 119 -2.39 9.77 -3.76
N GLY A 120 -2.22 8.71 -3.01
CA GLY A 120 -0.92 8.31 -2.49
C GLY A 120 -0.45 9.18 -1.33
N GLY A 121 0.87 9.28 -1.16
CA GLY A 121 1.48 9.96 -0.05
C GLY A 121 1.55 9.10 1.21
N ALA A 122 1.78 9.74 2.35
CA ALA A 122 1.97 9.04 3.61
C ALA A 122 0.69 8.47 4.21
N ASN A 123 -0.49 8.86 3.71
CA ASN A 123 -1.76 8.33 4.17
C ASN A 123 -1.91 6.85 3.80
N GLY A 124 -2.67 6.12 4.59
CA GLY A 124 -2.97 4.71 4.34
C GLY A 124 -1.82 3.74 4.62
N GLY A 125 -0.58 4.18 4.71
CA GLY A 125 0.57 3.31 4.92
C GLY A 125 0.77 2.30 3.78
N GLN A 126 0.47 2.69 2.54
CA GLN A 126 0.44 1.84 1.35
C GLN A 126 1.77 1.16 1.01
N GLN A 127 2.90 1.66 1.53
CA GLN A 127 4.20 1.01 1.35
C GLN A 127 4.25 -0.44 1.86
N ARG A 128 3.31 -0.84 2.72
CA ARG A 128 3.18 -2.23 3.22
C ARG A 128 2.66 -3.20 2.16
N PHE A 129 2.00 -2.72 1.14
CA PHE A 129 1.30 -3.50 0.13
C PHE A 129 1.99 -3.47 -1.22
N GLU A 130 1.71 -4.51 -2.01
CA GLU A 130 2.07 -4.51 -3.42
C GLU A 130 1.13 -3.56 -4.20
N PRO A 131 1.59 -2.89 -5.26
CA PRO A 131 2.93 -3.02 -5.87
C PRO A 131 4.03 -2.19 -5.21
N LEU A 132 3.69 -1.26 -4.31
CA LEU A 132 4.68 -0.32 -3.73
C LEU A 132 5.80 -1.03 -2.96
N ASN A 133 5.45 -2.10 -2.23
CA ASN A 133 6.43 -2.87 -1.48
C ASN A 133 7.52 -3.50 -2.38
N SER A 134 7.19 -3.88 -3.61
CA SER A 134 8.13 -4.49 -4.56
C SER A 134 8.82 -3.50 -5.50
N TRP A 135 8.59 -2.21 -5.38
CA TRP A 135 9.32 -1.24 -6.18
C TRP A 135 10.83 -1.30 -5.88
N PRO A 136 11.70 -1.24 -6.92
CA PRO A 136 13.16 -1.27 -6.72
C PRO A 136 13.66 -0.22 -5.73
N ASP A 137 13.01 0.95 -5.67
CA ASP A 137 13.36 2.01 -4.71
C ASP A 137 13.00 1.66 -3.27
N ASN A 138 12.07 0.72 -3.09
CA ASN A 138 11.61 0.26 -1.79
C ASN A 138 12.34 -1.01 -1.32
N VAL A 139 13.39 -1.43 -2.04
CA VAL A 139 14.18 -2.60 -1.65
C VAL A 139 14.64 -2.50 -0.19
N ASN A 140 14.43 -3.58 0.55
CA ASN A 140 14.74 -3.72 1.98
C ASN A 140 13.91 -2.86 2.94
N LEU A 141 12.97 -2.04 2.50
CA LEU A 141 12.13 -1.27 3.42
C LEU A 141 11.14 -2.14 4.24
N ASP A 142 10.90 -3.37 3.81
CA ASP A 142 10.25 -4.40 4.63
C ASP A 142 11.03 -4.67 5.93
N LYS A 143 12.39 -4.63 5.89
CA LYS A 143 13.24 -4.74 7.08
C LYS A 143 13.09 -3.54 7.99
N ALA A 144 12.98 -2.32 7.44
CA ALA A 144 12.72 -1.13 8.23
C ALA A 144 11.38 -1.25 9.00
N ARG A 145 10.31 -1.71 8.33
CA ARG A 145 9.03 -1.96 8.98
C ARG A 145 9.12 -3.09 10.03
N ARG A 146 9.92 -4.13 9.76
CA ARG A 146 10.14 -5.20 10.73
C ARG A 146 10.88 -4.70 11.98
N LEU A 147 11.85 -3.80 11.83
CA LEU A 147 12.51 -3.14 12.98
C LEU A 147 11.53 -2.34 13.83
N LEU A 148 10.52 -1.72 13.21
CA LEU A 148 9.47 -0.97 13.92
C LEU A 148 8.40 -1.86 14.57
N TRP A 149 8.37 -3.17 14.25
CA TRP A 149 7.31 -4.06 14.72
C TRP A 149 7.15 -4.10 16.25
N PRO A 150 8.21 -4.14 17.07
CA PRO A 150 8.06 -4.10 18.54
C PRO A 150 7.34 -2.84 19.04
N VAL A 151 7.61 -1.68 18.42
CA VAL A 151 6.93 -0.43 18.74
C VAL A 151 5.45 -0.51 18.33
N LYS A 152 5.18 -1.00 17.10
CA LYS A 152 3.80 -1.19 16.64
C LYS A 152 3.02 -2.15 17.52
N GLN A 153 3.62 -3.25 17.98
CA GLN A 153 2.98 -4.19 18.91
C GLN A 153 2.66 -3.54 20.25
N LYS A 154 3.58 -2.75 20.80
CA LYS A 154 3.40 -2.10 22.10
C LYS A 154 2.24 -1.10 22.11
N TYR A 155 2.09 -0.33 21.05
CA TYR A 155 1.08 0.74 20.97
C TYR A 155 -0.19 0.34 20.21
N GLY A 156 -0.16 -0.75 19.48
CA GLY A 156 -1.33 -1.39 18.85
C GLY A 156 -2.13 -0.45 17.94
N SER A 157 -3.42 -0.33 18.24
CA SER A 157 -4.36 0.51 17.49
C SER A 157 -4.14 2.02 17.66
N LYS A 158 -3.43 2.43 18.69
CA LYS A 158 -3.20 3.85 19.02
C LYS A 158 -2.28 4.57 18.04
N ILE A 159 -1.46 3.83 17.29
CA ILE A 159 -0.63 4.38 16.23
C ILE A 159 -0.78 3.57 14.96
N SER A 160 -1.15 4.23 13.87
CA SER A 160 -1.21 3.61 12.54
C SER A 160 0.20 3.33 12.00
N TRP A 161 0.32 2.43 11.04
CA TRP A 161 1.56 2.28 10.28
C TRP A 161 1.91 3.53 9.49
N ALA A 162 0.90 4.21 8.95
CA ALA A 162 1.06 5.46 8.24
C ALA A 162 1.77 6.51 9.11
N ASP A 163 1.29 6.72 10.34
CA ASP A 163 1.90 7.65 11.27
C ASP A 163 3.23 7.15 11.82
N LEU A 164 3.35 5.86 12.14
CA LEU A 164 4.58 5.29 12.70
C LEU A 164 5.77 5.42 11.73
N MET A 165 5.56 5.15 10.44
CA MET A 165 6.63 5.28 9.43
C MET A 165 7.12 6.73 9.29
N VAL A 166 6.20 7.70 9.29
CA VAL A 166 6.55 9.12 9.22
C VAL A 166 7.23 9.59 10.51
N LEU A 167 6.68 9.20 11.67
CA LEU A 167 7.26 9.54 12.97
C LEU A 167 8.67 8.97 13.13
N ALA A 168 8.90 7.73 12.68
CA ALA A 168 10.23 7.11 12.75
C ALA A 168 11.27 7.90 11.94
N GLY A 169 10.91 8.41 10.77
CA GLY A 169 11.79 9.31 9.99
C GLY A 169 12.02 10.65 10.67
N THR A 170 11.00 11.23 11.28
CA THR A 170 11.12 12.49 12.05
C THR A 170 12.05 12.31 13.24
N VAL A 171 11.85 11.26 14.03
CA VAL A 171 12.69 10.94 15.19
C VAL A 171 14.13 10.64 14.77
N ALA A 172 14.32 9.95 13.64
CA ALA A 172 15.64 9.68 13.11
C ALA A 172 16.39 10.97 12.74
N MET A 173 15.71 11.94 12.12
CA MET A 173 16.33 13.25 11.84
C MET A 173 16.63 14.02 13.13
N GLU A 174 15.72 14.03 14.10
CA GLU A 174 15.93 14.68 15.40
C GLU A 174 17.13 14.07 16.15
N ASP A 175 17.27 12.75 16.13
CA ASP A 175 18.37 12.04 16.78
C ASP A 175 19.73 12.34 16.11
N MET A 176 19.73 12.58 14.80
CA MET A 176 20.90 13.01 14.03
C MET A 176 21.19 14.54 14.18
N GLY A 177 20.42 15.26 14.99
CA GLY A 177 20.65 16.69 15.27
C GLY A 177 19.90 17.67 14.38
N PHE A 178 19.00 17.23 13.53
CA PHE A 178 18.17 18.11 12.73
C PHE A 178 17.05 18.73 13.58
N LYS A 179 16.75 19.98 13.37
CA LYS A 179 15.57 20.66 13.92
C LYS A 179 14.40 20.46 12.97
N THR A 180 13.52 19.52 13.30
CA THR A 180 12.30 19.28 12.51
C THR A 180 11.22 20.31 12.84
N PHE A 181 10.23 20.47 11.95
CA PHE A 181 9.03 21.27 12.24
C PHE A 181 8.08 20.60 13.24
N GLY A 182 8.38 19.36 13.63
CA GLY A 182 7.55 18.55 14.48
C GLY A 182 6.80 17.46 13.72
N PHE A 183 5.80 16.87 14.37
CA PHE A 183 5.01 15.77 13.84
C PHE A 183 3.53 16.01 14.11
N ALA A 184 2.71 15.83 13.12
CA ALA A 184 1.25 15.77 13.25
C ALA A 184 0.78 14.37 12.85
N GLY A 185 0.09 13.69 13.76
CA GLY A 185 -0.55 12.40 13.51
C GLY A 185 -1.97 12.54 12.98
N GLY A 186 -2.63 11.41 12.73
CA GLY A 186 -4.01 11.36 12.26
C GLY A 186 -4.17 10.62 10.91
N ARG A 187 -3.09 10.07 10.35
CA ARG A 187 -3.14 9.26 9.13
C ARG A 187 -3.68 7.87 9.47
N THR A 188 -4.80 7.52 8.91
CA THR A 188 -5.38 6.18 9.08
C THR A 188 -4.63 5.15 8.23
N ASP A 189 -4.65 3.91 8.66
CA ASP A 189 -4.16 2.80 7.83
C ASP A 189 -5.23 2.35 6.85
N ASP A 190 -4.81 2.01 5.63
CA ASP A 190 -5.58 1.19 4.71
C ASP A 190 -5.37 -0.29 5.05
N TRP A 191 -6.37 -1.11 4.75
CA TRP A 191 -6.36 -2.53 5.07
C TRP A 191 -6.20 -3.43 3.83
N GLU A 192 -6.16 -2.79 2.67
CA GLU A 192 -5.95 -3.43 1.38
C GLU A 192 -5.08 -2.58 0.47
N ALA A 193 -4.46 -3.21 -0.52
CA ALA A 193 -3.68 -2.51 -1.53
C ALA A 193 -4.56 -1.56 -2.34
N GLU A 194 -4.05 -0.37 -2.61
CA GLU A 194 -4.73 0.61 -3.45
C GLU A 194 -4.73 0.13 -4.91
N ARG A 195 -5.91 -0.05 -5.50
CA ARG A 195 -6.08 -0.44 -6.90
C ARG A 195 -5.97 0.77 -7.82
N VAL A 196 -4.88 1.47 -7.74
CA VAL A 196 -4.61 2.64 -8.58
C VAL A 196 -3.54 2.30 -9.60
N ASN A 197 -3.76 2.73 -10.82
CA ASN A 197 -2.67 2.79 -11.78
C ASN A 197 -1.78 4.00 -11.41
N TRP A 198 -0.59 3.75 -10.92
CA TRP A 198 0.41 4.77 -10.60
C TRP A 198 1.06 5.37 -11.86
N GLY A 199 0.48 5.15 -13.04
CA GLY A 199 0.91 5.70 -14.32
C GLY A 199 2.01 4.88 -14.98
N SER A 200 3.14 5.48 -15.28
CA SER A 200 4.27 4.79 -15.92
C SER A 200 5.09 3.90 -14.97
N GLU A 201 4.46 3.26 -13.99
CA GLU A 201 5.10 2.40 -12.99
C GLU A 201 6.02 1.35 -13.60
N LYS A 202 5.58 0.71 -14.69
CA LYS A 202 6.43 -0.25 -15.41
C LYS A 202 7.75 0.41 -15.86
N GLN A 203 7.73 1.68 -16.19
CA GLN A 203 8.93 2.44 -16.57
C GLN A 203 9.75 2.86 -15.35
N TRP A 204 9.10 3.13 -14.24
CA TRP A 204 9.74 3.43 -12.96
C TRP A 204 10.35 2.20 -12.31
N LEU A 205 9.70 1.05 -12.48
CA LEU A 205 10.16 -0.24 -11.98
C LEU A 205 11.28 -0.85 -12.83
N ASP A 206 11.48 -0.37 -14.06
CA ASP A 206 12.55 -0.85 -14.92
C ASP A 206 13.90 -0.26 -14.50
N SER A 207 14.61 -1.02 -13.68
CA SER A 207 15.95 -0.67 -13.17
C SER A 207 16.96 -0.38 -14.29
N LYS A 208 16.80 -0.99 -15.48
CA LYS A 208 17.68 -0.74 -16.63
C LYS A 208 17.53 0.69 -17.17
N ARG A 209 16.33 1.22 -17.15
CA ARG A 209 16.05 2.59 -17.62
C ARG A 209 16.59 3.66 -16.69
N ARG A 210 16.62 3.41 -15.38
CA ARG A 210 17.22 4.34 -14.40
C ARG A 210 18.72 4.43 -14.54
N SER A 211 19.41 3.30 -14.68
CA SER A 211 20.85 3.28 -14.85
C SER A 211 21.30 4.00 -16.13
N SER A 212 20.52 3.90 -17.22
CA SER A 212 20.82 4.61 -18.47
C SER A 212 20.55 6.13 -18.38
N GLY A 213 19.56 6.56 -17.61
CA GLY A 213 19.24 7.97 -17.39
C GLY A 213 20.27 8.73 -16.54
N TRP A 214 20.98 8.03 -15.66
CA TRP A 214 22.06 8.61 -14.85
C TRP A 214 23.40 8.61 -15.60
N ALA A 215 23.66 7.61 -16.42
CA ALA A 215 24.88 7.51 -17.23
C ALA A 215 24.98 8.60 -18.32
N GLY A 216 23.86 9.19 -18.72
CA GLY A 216 23.81 10.21 -19.79
C GLY A 216 24.06 11.66 -19.33
N ARG A 217 24.04 11.94 -18.02
CA ARG A 217 24.33 13.29 -17.50
C ARG A 217 25.77 13.35 -16.96
N ARG A 218 26.73 13.42 -17.86
CA ARG A 218 28.04 13.94 -17.52
C ARG A 218 27.85 15.42 -17.14
N TRP A 219 28.17 15.76 -15.93
CA TRP A 219 28.35 17.17 -15.56
C TRP A 219 29.47 17.70 -16.47
N GLY A 220 29.09 18.58 -17.40
CA GLY A 220 30.05 19.28 -18.23
C GLY A 220 30.94 20.11 -17.30
N SER A 221 32.22 19.76 -17.29
CA SER A 221 33.27 20.63 -16.78
C SER A 221 33.33 21.87 -17.66
N SER A 222 32.95 22.99 -17.13
CA SER A 222 33.33 24.32 -17.62
C SER A 222 34.05 25.03 -16.51
#